data_be346876fa5861fc970ec6b828375a71
#
_entry.id   be346876fa5861fc970ec6b828375a71
#
_cell.length_a   1.000
_cell.length_b   1.000
_cell.length_c   1.000
_cell.angle_alpha   90.00
_cell.angle_beta   90.00
_cell.angle_gamma   90.00
#
_symmetry.space_group_name_H-M   'P 1'
#
loop_
_entity.id
_entity.type
_entity.pdbx_description
1 polymer ?
#
loop_
_entity_poly.entity_id
_entity_poly.type
_entity_poly.pdbx_seq_one_letter_code
_entity_poly.pdbx_strand_id
1 'polypeptide(L)'
;MILVKTKIGPSKIHGIGLFADQFIAKGTLVQKFMPGFDSIIPESEIQKLSEPAREQFLKYAYKNKDGQYILCFDDTRFLNHSDNPNLISNNRTEEIDVAAQDIQKGEELTVNYKEFDADFDYKMSIH
;
A
#
# COMPACT_ATOMS: atom_id res chain seq x y z
N MET A 1 2.32 5.79 6.20
CA MET A 1 3.42 5.53 7.16
C MET A 1 3.15 4.24 7.91
N ILE A 2 4.11 3.35 7.93
CA ILE A 2 3.99 2.09 8.68
C ILE A 2 4.19 2.36 10.18
N LEU A 3 3.41 1.72 11.02
CA LEU A 3 3.38 1.98 12.48
C LEU A 3 3.84 0.79 13.32
N VAL A 4 4.21 -0.31 12.68
CA VAL A 4 4.68 -1.53 13.35
C VAL A 4 6.03 -1.93 12.75
N LYS A 5 6.73 -2.85 13.41
CA LYS A 5 7.99 -3.37 12.88
C LYS A 5 7.73 -4.25 11.68
N THR A 6 8.39 -3.95 10.58
CA THR A 6 8.27 -4.69 9.32
C THR A 6 9.63 -4.87 8.68
N LYS A 7 9.70 -5.78 7.70
CA LYS A 7 10.86 -5.94 6.83
C LYS A 7 10.39 -6.31 5.43
N ILE A 8 11.18 -5.95 4.42
CA ILE A 8 10.92 -6.37 3.04
C ILE A 8 11.67 -7.67 2.76
N GLY A 9 11.16 -8.42 1.82
CA GLY A 9 11.77 -9.68 1.39
C GLY A 9 11.06 -10.26 0.18
N PRO A 10 11.57 -11.38 -0.37
CA PRO A 10 10.92 -12.05 -1.50
C PRO A 10 9.52 -12.49 -1.12
N SER A 11 8.54 -12.14 -1.97
CA SER A 11 7.15 -12.50 -1.77
C SER A 11 6.79 -13.75 -2.56
N LYS A 12 5.92 -14.60 -1.99
CA LYS A 12 5.32 -15.73 -2.71
C LYS A 12 4.21 -15.27 -3.65
N ILE A 13 3.73 -14.03 -3.48
CA ILE A 13 2.65 -13.47 -4.28
C ILE A 13 3.23 -12.79 -5.52
N HIS A 14 4.11 -11.81 -5.33
CA HIS A 14 4.70 -11.02 -6.40
C HIS A 14 5.93 -10.27 -5.91
N GLY A 15 7.05 -10.42 -6.60
CA GLY A 15 8.26 -9.62 -6.40
C GLY A 15 8.72 -9.52 -4.94
N ILE A 16 8.81 -8.30 -4.46
CA ILE A 16 9.16 -7.97 -3.08
C ILE A 16 7.88 -7.71 -2.30
N GLY A 17 7.80 -8.25 -1.09
CA GLY A 17 6.68 -8.03 -0.18
C GLY A 17 7.10 -7.38 1.13
N LEU A 18 6.12 -6.98 1.91
CA LEU A 18 6.29 -6.43 3.24
C LEU A 18 5.83 -7.47 4.26
N PHE A 19 6.70 -7.76 5.24
CA PHE A 19 6.47 -8.81 6.22
C PHE A 19 6.43 -8.25 7.62
N ALA A 20 5.56 -8.79 8.47
CA ALA A 20 5.55 -8.46 9.89
C ALA A 20 6.86 -8.88 10.53
N ASP A 21 7.49 -7.98 11.28
CA ASP A 21 8.70 -8.29 12.07
C ASP A 21 8.42 -8.20 13.56
N GLN A 22 7.17 -8.39 13.92
CA GLN A 22 6.63 -8.54 15.28
C GLN A 22 5.27 -9.21 15.20
N PHE A 23 4.76 -9.69 16.32
CA PHE A 23 3.36 -10.07 16.44
C PHE A 23 2.48 -8.82 16.35
N ILE A 24 1.39 -8.91 15.58
CA ILE A 24 0.42 -7.82 15.42
C ILE A 24 -0.95 -8.36 15.80
N ALA A 25 -1.52 -7.85 16.89
CA ALA A 25 -2.84 -8.27 17.33
C ALA A 25 -3.94 -7.75 16.39
N LYS A 26 -5.01 -8.50 16.22
CA LYS A 26 -6.21 -8.08 15.49
C LYS A 26 -6.67 -6.71 15.99
N GLY A 27 -7.00 -5.81 15.06
CA GLY A 27 -7.45 -4.46 15.37
C GLY A 27 -6.33 -3.43 15.53
N THR A 28 -5.07 -3.85 15.48
CA THR A 28 -3.94 -2.93 15.56
C THR A 28 -3.90 -2.03 14.32
N LEU A 29 -3.71 -0.73 14.52
CA LEU A 29 -3.46 0.20 13.43
C LEU A 29 -2.04 -0.04 12.91
N VAL A 30 -1.94 -0.48 11.65
CA VAL A 30 -0.68 -0.90 11.04
C VAL A 30 -0.09 0.20 10.16
N GLN A 31 -0.94 0.96 9.49
CA GLN A 31 -0.52 1.99 8.55
C GLN A 31 -1.51 3.15 8.60
N LYS A 32 -1.01 4.37 8.45
CA LYS A 32 -1.82 5.59 8.38
C LYS A 32 -1.15 6.59 7.45
N PHE A 33 -1.96 7.26 6.62
CA PHE A 33 -1.45 8.39 5.83
C PHE A 33 -1.01 9.51 6.78
N MET A 34 0.22 9.98 6.61
CA MET A 34 0.80 11.03 7.46
C MET A 34 1.20 12.23 6.60
N PRO A 35 0.44 13.35 6.68
CA PRO A 35 0.78 14.58 5.95
C PRO A 35 2.22 15.03 6.24
N GLY A 36 2.93 15.46 5.19
CA GLY A 36 4.32 15.89 5.30
C GLY A 36 5.33 14.76 5.15
N PHE A 37 4.91 13.52 5.34
CA PHE A 37 5.74 12.33 5.12
C PHE A 37 5.28 11.56 3.88
N ASP A 38 3.99 11.28 3.80
CA ASP A 38 3.39 10.67 2.60
C ASP A 38 2.92 11.78 1.66
N SER A 39 2.98 11.54 0.35
CA SER A 39 2.72 12.57 -0.65
C SER A 39 1.40 12.37 -1.34
N ILE A 40 0.67 13.48 -1.54
CA ILE A 40 -0.50 13.56 -2.42
C ILE A 40 -0.05 14.31 -3.66
N ILE A 41 -0.15 13.67 -4.84
CA ILE A 41 0.38 14.22 -6.08
C ILE A 41 -0.76 14.31 -7.09
N PRO A 42 -1.06 15.52 -7.62
CA PRO A 42 -2.09 15.68 -8.64
C PRO A 42 -1.71 14.96 -9.93
N GLU A 43 -2.71 14.46 -10.65
CA GLU A 43 -2.49 13.78 -11.93
C GLU A 43 -1.71 14.65 -12.93
N SER A 44 -1.92 15.98 -12.90
CA SER A 44 -1.20 16.91 -13.77
C SER A 44 0.31 16.85 -13.61
N GLU A 45 0.81 16.54 -12.41
CA GLU A 45 2.24 16.40 -12.16
C GLU A 45 2.78 15.10 -12.75
N ILE A 46 1.96 14.04 -12.75
CA ILE A 46 2.35 12.76 -13.33
C ILE A 46 2.50 12.85 -14.85
N GLN A 47 1.68 13.65 -15.49
CA GLN A 47 1.74 13.86 -16.93
C GLN A 47 3.04 14.51 -17.40
N LYS A 48 3.75 15.21 -16.52
CA LYS A 48 5.03 15.84 -16.83
C LYS A 48 6.22 14.88 -16.81
N LEU A 49 6.02 13.67 -16.28
CA LEU A 49 7.10 12.69 -16.16
C LEU A 49 7.41 12.04 -17.51
N SER A 50 8.66 11.64 -17.69
CA SER A 50 9.02 10.74 -18.78
C SER A 50 8.26 9.43 -18.64
N GLU A 51 8.12 8.68 -19.74
CA GLU A 51 7.42 7.40 -19.71
C GLU A 51 8.02 6.43 -18.68
N PRO A 52 9.35 6.20 -18.64
CA PRO A 52 9.93 5.32 -17.62
C PRO A 52 9.69 5.80 -16.18
N ALA A 53 9.79 7.12 -15.93
CA ALA A 53 9.56 7.68 -14.60
C ALA A 53 8.10 7.51 -14.17
N ARG A 54 7.17 7.71 -15.10
CA ARG A 54 5.74 7.51 -14.86
C ARG A 54 5.43 6.07 -14.50
N GLU A 55 6.00 5.11 -15.23
CA GLU A 55 5.83 3.69 -14.93
C GLU A 55 6.29 3.34 -13.53
N GLN A 56 7.45 3.84 -13.11
CA GLN A 56 7.96 3.61 -11.75
C GLN A 56 7.06 4.21 -10.69
N PHE A 57 6.59 5.44 -10.93
CA PHE A 57 5.69 6.11 -10.01
C PHE A 57 4.38 5.34 -9.86
N LEU A 58 3.74 4.99 -10.97
CA LEU A 58 2.44 4.30 -10.97
C LEU A 58 2.52 2.89 -10.38
N LYS A 59 3.69 2.30 -10.39
CA LYS A 59 3.91 0.98 -9.78
C LYS A 59 3.72 1.01 -8.26
N TYR A 60 4.11 2.09 -7.60
CA TYR A 60 4.12 2.19 -6.14
C TYR A 60 3.04 3.11 -5.57
N ALA A 61 2.52 4.03 -6.37
CA ALA A 61 1.46 4.92 -5.94
C ALA A 61 0.08 4.28 -6.12
N TYR A 62 -0.89 4.76 -5.37
CA TYR A 62 -2.28 4.39 -5.64
C TYR A 62 -3.12 5.65 -5.85
N LYS A 63 -4.23 5.50 -6.56
CA LYS A 63 -5.15 6.61 -6.87
C LYS A 63 -6.29 6.62 -5.87
N ASN A 64 -6.49 7.74 -5.19
CA ASN A 64 -7.59 7.91 -4.26
C ASN A 64 -8.89 8.23 -5.01
N LYS A 65 -9.98 8.39 -4.24
CA LYS A 65 -11.31 8.68 -4.80
C LYS A 65 -11.40 10.01 -5.53
N ASP A 66 -10.56 10.97 -5.15
CA ASP A 66 -10.54 12.30 -5.74
C ASP A 66 -9.67 12.38 -6.99
N GLY A 67 -9.14 11.25 -7.46
CA GLY A 67 -8.28 11.19 -8.63
C GLY A 67 -6.85 11.64 -8.39
N GLN A 68 -6.45 11.82 -7.14
CA GLN A 68 -5.08 12.16 -6.78
C GLN A 68 -4.27 10.90 -6.50
N TYR A 69 -2.96 10.97 -6.71
CA TYR A 69 -2.07 9.86 -6.41
C TYR A 69 -1.47 10.00 -5.03
N ILE A 70 -1.43 8.89 -4.31
CA ILE A 70 -0.81 8.78 -2.99
C ILE A 70 0.46 7.96 -3.12
N LEU A 71 1.57 8.52 -2.66
CA LEU A 71 2.84 7.80 -2.61
C LEU A 71 3.33 7.78 -1.16
N CYS A 72 3.45 6.58 -0.59
CA CYS A 72 4.02 6.40 0.73
C CYS A 72 5.54 6.48 0.65
N PHE A 73 6.16 7.17 1.60
CA PHE A 73 7.61 7.39 1.58
C PHE A 73 8.40 6.15 2.02
N ASP A 74 7.76 5.23 2.75
CA ASP A 74 8.39 4.07 3.38
C ASP A 74 8.04 2.76 2.66
N ASP A 75 8.31 1.64 3.32
CA ASP A 75 8.11 0.31 2.76
C ASP A 75 6.63 -0.10 2.62
N THR A 76 5.69 0.72 3.08
CA THR A 76 4.25 0.48 2.86
C THR A 76 3.93 0.22 1.38
N ARG A 77 4.68 0.84 0.46
CA ARG A 77 4.51 0.67 -0.98
C ARG A 77 4.77 -0.76 -1.47
N PHE A 78 5.33 -1.64 -0.64
CA PHE A 78 5.58 -3.04 -1.00
C PHE A 78 4.45 -3.98 -0.56
N LEU A 79 3.36 -3.46 -0.01
CA LEU A 79 2.19 -4.26 0.30
C LEU A 79 1.62 -4.88 -0.98
N ASN A 80 1.51 -6.21 -1.00
CA ASN A 80 0.95 -6.92 -2.14
C ASN A 80 -0.55 -7.12 -1.99
N HIS A 81 -1.22 -7.32 -3.13
CA HIS A 81 -2.65 -7.60 -3.18
C HIS A 81 -2.93 -9.04 -2.79
N SER A 82 -4.02 -9.24 -2.03
CA SER A 82 -4.64 -10.55 -1.82
C SER A 82 -6.16 -10.37 -1.78
N ASP A 83 -6.88 -11.33 -2.34
CA ASP A 83 -8.34 -11.35 -2.21
C ASP A 83 -8.77 -11.78 -0.80
N ASN A 84 -7.86 -12.36 -0.03
CA ASN A 84 -8.05 -12.74 1.37
C ASN A 84 -6.96 -12.08 2.23
N PRO A 85 -6.98 -10.72 2.36
CA PRO A 85 -5.90 -9.99 3.01
C PRO A 85 -5.94 -10.12 4.52
N ASN A 86 -4.79 -9.89 5.18
CA ASN A 86 -4.72 -9.79 6.62
C ASN A 86 -4.79 -8.35 7.14
N LEU A 87 -4.84 -7.35 6.24
CA LEU A 87 -5.10 -5.97 6.59
C LEU A 87 -6.42 -5.51 5.95
N ILE A 88 -7.18 -4.71 6.67
CA ILE A 88 -8.40 -4.06 6.16
C ILE A 88 -8.10 -2.59 5.96
N SER A 89 -8.34 -2.08 4.76
CA SER A 89 -8.16 -0.67 4.43
C SER A 89 -9.45 0.10 4.67
N ASN A 90 -9.33 1.25 5.33
CA ASN A 90 -10.42 2.20 5.49
C ASN A 90 -9.96 3.57 4.95
N ASN A 91 -10.47 3.94 3.80
CA ASN A 91 -10.11 5.19 3.13
C ASN A 91 -11.27 6.18 2.99
N ARG A 92 -12.36 5.96 3.74
CA ARG A 92 -13.53 6.85 3.66
C ARG A 92 -13.28 8.19 4.34
N THR A 93 -12.72 8.14 5.55
CA THR A 93 -12.44 9.31 6.37
C THR A 93 -10.95 9.45 6.67
N GLU A 94 -10.27 8.33 6.82
CA GLU A 94 -8.84 8.26 7.08
C GLU A 94 -8.27 7.16 6.20
N GLU A 95 -7.09 7.39 5.65
CA GLU A 95 -6.40 6.37 4.86
C GLU A 95 -5.56 5.52 5.82
N ILE A 96 -6.18 4.49 6.38
CA ILE A 96 -5.58 3.60 7.38
C ILE A 96 -5.71 2.14 6.96
N ASP A 97 -4.79 1.31 7.42
CA ASP A 97 -4.87 -0.13 7.37
C ASP A 97 -4.81 -0.70 8.78
N VAL A 98 -5.73 -1.60 9.07
CA VAL A 98 -5.90 -2.22 10.38
C VAL A 98 -5.76 -3.73 10.26
N ALA A 99 -5.13 -4.40 11.21
CA ALA A 99 -5.03 -5.85 11.22
C ALA A 99 -6.43 -6.48 11.31
N ALA A 100 -6.78 -7.30 10.30
CA ALA A 100 -8.05 -8.00 10.24
C ALA A 100 -8.10 -9.22 11.16
N GLN A 101 -6.94 -9.69 11.58
CA GLN A 101 -6.75 -10.88 12.41
C GLN A 101 -5.40 -10.76 13.10
N ASP A 102 -5.09 -11.67 14.00
CA ASP A 102 -3.75 -11.76 14.57
C ASP A 102 -2.76 -12.14 13.47
N ILE A 103 -1.64 -11.43 13.43
CA ILE A 103 -0.59 -11.66 12.42
C ILE A 103 0.70 -12.03 13.16
N GLN A 104 1.26 -13.16 12.78
CA GLN A 104 2.50 -13.64 13.38
C GLN A 104 3.72 -12.99 12.74
N LYS A 105 4.78 -12.84 13.50
CA LYS A 105 6.08 -12.44 12.98
C LYS A 105 6.47 -13.35 11.80
N GLY A 106 6.86 -12.75 10.68
CA GLY A 106 7.24 -13.47 9.48
C GLY A 106 6.14 -13.65 8.45
N GLU A 107 4.88 -13.35 8.80
CA GLU A 107 3.79 -13.38 7.82
C GLU A 107 3.85 -12.17 6.90
N GLU A 108 3.56 -12.39 5.63
CA GLU A 108 3.43 -11.29 4.66
C GLU A 108 2.18 -10.47 4.94
N LEU A 109 2.34 -9.14 4.97
CA LEU A 109 1.23 -8.21 5.09
C LEU A 109 0.59 -7.99 3.73
N THR A 110 -0.73 -8.14 3.65
CA THR A 110 -1.46 -8.04 2.39
C THR A 110 -2.70 -7.16 2.55
N VAL A 111 -3.07 -6.51 1.46
CA VAL A 111 -4.26 -5.66 1.36
C VAL A 111 -5.07 -6.08 0.14
N ASN A 112 -6.34 -5.73 0.11
CA ASN A 112 -7.13 -5.83 -1.11
C ASN A 112 -7.14 -4.47 -1.80
N TYR A 113 -6.48 -4.37 -2.95
CA TYR A 113 -6.36 -3.10 -3.69
C TYR A 113 -7.73 -2.51 -4.08
N LYS A 114 -8.75 -3.34 -4.26
CA LYS A 114 -10.11 -2.87 -4.58
C LYS A 114 -10.70 -1.96 -3.51
N GLU A 115 -10.23 -2.09 -2.26
CA GLU A 115 -10.76 -1.31 -1.15
C GLU A 115 -10.32 0.15 -1.18
N PHE A 116 -9.21 0.48 -1.85
CA PHE A 116 -8.62 1.82 -1.76
C PHE A 116 -8.03 2.36 -3.05
N ASP A 117 -7.78 1.54 -4.07
CA ASP A 117 -7.04 1.97 -5.27
C ASP A 117 -7.97 2.07 -6.48
N ALA A 118 -8.22 3.29 -6.95
CA ALA A 118 -9.03 3.53 -8.14
C ALA A 118 -8.37 3.01 -9.43
N ASP A 119 -7.07 2.74 -9.41
CA ASP A 119 -6.30 2.18 -10.52
C ASP A 119 -6.09 0.67 -10.42
N PHE A 120 -6.95 -0.02 -9.67
CA PHE A 120 -6.81 -1.47 -9.42
C PHE A 120 -6.58 -2.27 -10.70
N ASP A 121 -7.40 -2.05 -11.72
CA ASP A 121 -7.31 -2.81 -12.98
C ASP A 121 -5.97 -2.57 -13.68
N TYR A 122 -5.48 -1.33 -13.69
CA TYR A 122 -4.18 -1.00 -14.26
C TYR A 122 -3.06 -1.73 -13.50
N LYS A 123 -3.07 -1.68 -12.19
CA LYS A 123 -2.05 -2.34 -11.37
C LYS A 123 -2.03 -3.85 -11.56
N MET A 124 -3.19 -4.47 -11.65
CA MET A 124 -3.27 -5.90 -11.87
C MET A 124 -2.78 -6.29 -13.27
N SER A 125 -2.83 -5.39 -14.24
CA SER A 125 -2.33 -5.65 -15.59
C SER A 125 -0.80 -5.65 -15.67
N ILE A 126 -0.11 -5.01 -14.73
CA ILE A 126 1.37 -4.92 -14.71
C ILE A 126 2.02 -5.84 -13.68
N HIS A 127 1.22 -6.52 -12.88
CA HIS A 127 1.72 -7.50 -11.89
C HIS A 127 1.82 -8.91 -12.50
#